data_9785252f9875581bbe53bc1d885a93e7
#
_entry.id   9785252f9875581bbe53bc1d885a93e7
#
_cell.length_a   1.000
_cell.length_b   1.000
_cell.length_c   1.000
_cell.angle_alpha   90.00
_cell.angle_beta   90.00
_cell.angle_gamma   90.00
#
_symmetry.space_group_name_H-M   'P 1'
#
loop_
_entity.id
_entity.type
_entity.pdbx_description
1 polymer ?
#
loop_
_entity_poly.entity_id
_entity_poly.type
_entity_poly.pdbx_seq_one_letter_code
_entity_poly.pdbx_strand_id
1 'polypeptide(L)'
;MFKHGKSILYLAAAILLSLPMVSCHSTKSNTHTYRPYHERRNRSAAPNDDNTTPTDVHKPVPGGYGLVDEKWAALDIKLGRHDNKKLYKELKSWLGTPYAHACQNKGVGTDCSGMVMVVYEEVYGIKLNRNSAKILEQNCRVIDLDDLREGDLVFFCTSGDGRVSHVGIYLKENKFVHASSSRGVVVDDLRQNYYATHFHSAGRVNSNK
;
A
#
# COMPACT_ATOMS: atom_id res chain seq x y z
N MET A 1 31.18 52.10 71.94
CA MET A 1 30.42 50.84 71.83
C MET A 1 30.66 50.26 70.41
N PHE A 2 31.49 49.23 70.42
CA PHE A 2 32.01 48.61 69.19
C PHE A 2 31.16 47.46 68.77
N LYS A 3 30.79 47.35 67.50
CA LYS A 3 30.28 46.10 66.88
C LYS A 3 31.11 45.74 65.65
N HIS A 4 31.77 44.60 65.81
CA HIS A 4 32.54 43.96 64.72
C HIS A 4 31.65 43.41 63.62
N GLY A 5 31.94 43.76 62.39
CA GLY A 5 31.40 43.11 61.23
C GLY A 5 32.39 42.07 60.67
N LYS A 6 31.97 40.82 60.65
CA LYS A 6 32.76 39.69 60.07
C LYS A 6 32.52 39.63 58.58
N SER A 7 33.59 39.82 57.81
CA SER A 7 33.63 39.54 56.40
C SER A 7 33.61 38.04 56.16
N ILE A 8 32.60 37.55 55.43
CA ILE A 8 32.53 36.19 54.96
C ILE A 8 32.97 36.16 53.47
N LEU A 9 34.12 35.54 53.27
CA LEU A 9 34.68 35.28 51.97
C LEU A 9 33.87 34.10 51.35
N TYR A 10 33.14 34.34 50.28
CA TYR A 10 32.51 33.26 49.49
C TYR A 10 33.52 32.75 48.46
N LEU A 11 34.02 31.55 48.71
CA LEU A 11 34.76 30.75 47.72
C LEU A 11 33.74 30.20 46.70
N ALA A 12 33.73 30.73 45.51
CA ALA A 12 32.95 30.17 44.42
C ALA A 12 33.69 28.97 43.85
N ALA A 13 33.24 27.78 44.22
CA ALA A 13 33.67 26.53 43.57
C ALA A 13 32.97 26.39 42.25
N ALA A 14 33.68 26.59 41.14
CA ALA A 14 33.22 26.31 39.80
C ALA A 14 33.16 24.80 39.58
N ILE A 15 31.98 24.21 39.72
CA ILE A 15 31.72 22.83 39.32
C ILE A 15 31.54 22.82 37.77
N LEU A 16 32.58 22.39 37.07
CA LEU A 16 32.48 22.03 35.63
C LEU A 16 31.64 20.74 35.53
N LEU A 17 30.36 20.90 35.22
CA LEU A 17 29.50 19.81 34.76
C LEU A 17 29.90 19.44 33.31
N SER A 18 30.69 18.42 33.18
CA SER A 18 30.90 17.72 31.92
C SER A 18 29.59 16.99 31.51
N LEU A 19 28.79 17.63 30.66
CA LEU A 19 27.67 16.99 30.02
C LEU A 19 28.18 15.90 29.06
N PRO A 20 27.70 14.64 29.18
CA PRO A 20 28.01 13.64 28.17
C PRO A 20 27.37 14.08 26.86
N MET A 21 28.18 14.25 25.81
CA MET A 21 27.73 14.39 24.44
C MET A 21 26.98 13.11 24.10
N VAL A 22 25.64 13.15 24.19
CA VAL A 22 24.76 12.14 23.60
C VAL A 22 24.92 12.29 22.09
N SER A 23 25.76 11.45 21.52
CA SER A 23 25.87 11.28 20.07
C SER A 23 24.50 10.81 19.59
N CYS A 24 23.73 11.70 18.95
CA CYS A 24 22.56 11.29 18.18
C CYS A 24 23.03 10.37 17.06
N HIS A 25 22.88 9.06 17.30
CA HIS A 25 22.89 8.10 16.21
C HIS A 25 21.69 8.45 15.35
N SER A 26 21.98 9.07 14.21
CA SER A 26 21.03 9.23 13.13
C SER A 26 20.54 7.83 12.75
N THR A 27 19.37 7.46 13.25
CA THR A 27 18.62 6.37 12.66
C THR A 27 18.43 6.73 11.19
N LYS A 28 19.10 5.98 10.30
CA LYS A 28 18.86 6.07 8.86
C LYS A 28 17.36 5.92 8.66
N SER A 29 16.68 7.03 8.45
CA SER A 29 15.35 7.02 7.91
C SER A 29 15.47 6.29 6.58
N ASN A 30 14.83 5.15 6.48
CA ASN A 30 14.71 4.40 5.24
C ASN A 30 13.80 5.26 4.34
N THR A 31 14.36 6.30 3.74
CA THR A 31 13.70 7.07 2.70
C THR A 31 13.63 6.15 1.49
N HIS A 32 12.56 5.37 1.45
CA HIS A 32 12.20 4.61 0.28
C HIS A 32 11.92 5.64 -0.82
N THR A 33 12.93 5.93 -1.63
CA THR A 33 12.78 6.81 -2.79
C THR A 33 11.73 6.21 -3.70
N TYR A 34 10.58 6.88 -3.79
CA TYR A 34 9.53 6.57 -4.74
C TYR A 34 10.13 6.44 -6.14
N ARG A 35 10.01 5.26 -6.74
CA ARG A 35 10.30 5.03 -8.16
C ARG A 35 9.01 4.60 -8.83
N PRO A 36 8.61 5.26 -9.93
CA PRO A 36 7.46 4.85 -10.72
C PRO A 36 7.54 3.37 -11.14
N TYR A 37 6.41 2.70 -11.23
CA TYR A 37 6.30 1.27 -11.56
C TYR A 37 7.09 0.86 -12.82
N HIS A 38 7.09 1.70 -13.87
CA HIS A 38 7.81 1.45 -15.13
C HIS A 38 9.34 1.46 -14.99
N GLU A 39 9.92 2.21 -14.04
CA GLU A 39 11.38 2.22 -13.82
C GLU A 39 11.88 0.98 -13.06
N ARG A 40 11.00 0.32 -12.31
CA ARG A 40 11.35 -0.87 -11.51
C ARG A 40 11.40 -2.14 -12.36
N ARG A 41 10.62 -2.22 -13.43
CA ARG A 41 10.50 -3.41 -14.27
C ARG A 41 11.68 -3.62 -15.24
N ASN A 42 12.47 -2.59 -15.55
CA ASN A 42 13.55 -2.66 -16.54
C ASN A 42 14.83 -3.37 -16.06
N ARG A 43 14.86 -3.90 -14.83
CA ARG A 43 16.06 -4.61 -14.33
C ARG A 43 16.08 -6.12 -14.61
N SER A 44 14.98 -6.72 -15.01
CA SER A 44 14.89 -8.17 -15.24
C SER A 44 14.66 -8.60 -16.69
N ALA A 45 14.62 -7.66 -17.64
CA ALA A 45 14.49 -7.97 -19.06
C ALA A 45 15.83 -7.79 -19.75
N ALA A 46 16.42 -8.89 -20.25
CA ALA A 46 17.47 -8.84 -21.24
C ALA A 46 16.95 -8.16 -22.53
N PRO A 47 17.78 -7.46 -23.31
CA PRO A 47 17.34 -6.71 -24.47
C PRO A 47 16.91 -7.68 -25.57
N ASN A 48 15.66 -7.69 -25.92
CA ASN A 48 15.18 -8.17 -27.21
C ASN A 48 14.81 -6.93 -28.04
N ASP A 49 15.62 -6.70 -29.06
CA ASP A 49 15.30 -5.81 -30.18
C ASP A 49 14.02 -6.28 -30.84
N ASP A 50 12.96 -5.51 -30.75
CA ASP A 50 11.98 -5.41 -31.81
C ASP A 50 11.26 -4.08 -31.76
N ASN A 51 11.38 -3.37 -32.87
CA ASN A 51 10.92 -2.03 -33.13
C ASN A 51 9.47 -2.10 -33.64
N THR A 52 8.48 -2.01 -32.74
CA THR A 52 7.07 -1.86 -33.16
C THR A 52 6.40 -0.77 -32.33
N THR A 53 6.02 0.27 -33.04
CA THR A 53 5.20 1.41 -32.62
C THR A 53 3.88 0.95 -31.99
N PRO A 54 3.41 1.52 -30.86
CA PRO A 54 2.09 1.20 -30.32
C PRO A 54 1.01 1.94 -31.10
N THR A 55 0.29 1.24 -31.95
CA THR A 55 -1.00 1.72 -32.44
C THR A 55 -2.10 1.18 -31.54
N ASP A 56 -2.80 2.12 -30.89
CA ASP A 56 -4.08 1.92 -30.26
C ASP A 56 -5.08 1.20 -31.16
N VAL A 57 -5.50 -0.01 -30.77
CA VAL A 57 -6.85 -0.51 -31.07
C VAL A 57 -7.20 -1.63 -30.09
N HIS A 58 -8.11 -1.39 -29.17
CA HIS A 58 -8.85 -2.42 -28.47
C HIS A 58 -9.72 -3.20 -29.45
N LYS A 59 -9.16 -4.28 -30.01
CA LYS A 59 -9.97 -5.35 -30.63
C LYS A 59 -9.92 -6.58 -29.69
N PRO A 60 -11.08 -7.20 -29.39
CA PRO A 60 -11.09 -8.49 -28.71
C PRO A 60 -10.41 -9.53 -29.60
N VAL A 61 -9.38 -10.19 -29.09
CA VAL A 61 -8.71 -11.30 -29.80
C VAL A 61 -9.56 -12.55 -29.59
N PRO A 62 -10.14 -13.16 -30.65
CA PRO A 62 -10.81 -14.44 -30.52
C PRO A 62 -9.78 -15.55 -30.61
N GLY A 63 -9.63 -16.33 -29.55
CA GLY A 63 -8.86 -17.58 -29.63
C GLY A 63 -8.23 -18.00 -28.31
N GLY A 64 -8.83 -19.04 -27.68
CA GLY A 64 -8.12 -19.90 -26.75
C GLY A 64 -8.30 -19.65 -25.26
N TYR A 65 -9.49 -19.35 -24.81
CA TYR A 65 -9.81 -19.39 -23.38
C TYR A 65 -10.20 -20.82 -22.99
N GLY A 66 -9.27 -21.55 -22.38
CA GLY A 66 -9.69 -22.67 -21.56
C GLY A 66 -10.71 -22.16 -20.55
N LEU A 67 -11.83 -22.88 -20.38
CA LEU A 67 -13.01 -22.54 -19.61
C LEU A 67 -12.60 -21.78 -18.32
N VAL A 68 -12.81 -20.46 -18.31
CA VAL A 68 -12.78 -19.68 -17.07
C VAL A 68 -14.00 -20.16 -16.30
N ASP A 69 -13.81 -20.67 -15.09
CA ASP A 69 -14.93 -21.00 -14.22
C ASP A 69 -15.80 -19.72 -14.13
N GLU A 70 -16.99 -19.75 -14.70
CA GLU A 70 -17.93 -18.62 -14.76
C GLU A 70 -18.12 -17.96 -13.40
N LYS A 71 -17.91 -18.75 -12.35
CA LYS A 71 -17.96 -18.30 -10.96
C LYS A 71 -17.00 -17.14 -10.66
N TRP A 72 -15.85 -17.06 -11.34
CA TRP A 72 -14.79 -16.08 -11.09
C TRP A 72 -14.58 -15.09 -12.23
N ALA A 73 -15.35 -15.21 -13.31
CA ALA A 73 -15.23 -14.34 -14.49
C ALA A 73 -15.31 -12.84 -14.14
N ALA A 74 -16.12 -12.48 -13.16
CA ALA A 74 -16.24 -11.09 -12.70
C ALA A 74 -14.96 -10.48 -12.12
N LEU A 75 -14.00 -11.33 -11.69
CA LEU A 75 -12.68 -10.89 -11.20
C LEU A 75 -11.62 -10.89 -12.29
N ASP A 76 -11.97 -11.30 -13.50
CA ASP A 76 -11.07 -11.40 -14.68
C ASP A 76 -9.77 -12.18 -14.39
N ILE A 77 -9.90 -13.29 -13.63
CA ILE A 77 -8.78 -14.16 -13.24
C ILE A 77 -9.21 -15.63 -13.26
N LYS A 78 -8.22 -16.53 -13.43
CA LYS A 78 -8.38 -17.97 -13.23
C LYS A 78 -7.91 -18.36 -11.83
N LEU A 79 -8.75 -19.06 -11.06
CA LEU A 79 -8.35 -19.59 -9.76
C LEU A 79 -7.76 -21.00 -9.90
N GLY A 80 -6.57 -21.15 -9.31
CA GLY A 80 -5.90 -22.42 -9.14
C GLY A 80 -6.33 -23.15 -7.86
N ARG A 81 -5.78 -24.36 -7.67
CA ARG A 81 -6.06 -25.20 -6.50
C ARG A 81 -5.64 -24.55 -5.18
N HIS A 82 -4.54 -23.79 -5.19
CA HIS A 82 -3.91 -23.21 -4.01
C HIS A 82 -4.33 -21.78 -3.71
N ASP A 83 -5.12 -21.16 -4.59
CA ASP A 83 -5.59 -19.79 -4.41
C ASP A 83 -6.55 -19.69 -3.20
N ASN A 84 -6.52 -18.56 -2.51
CA ASN A 84 -7.36 -18.29 -1.34
C ASN A 84 -8.81 -18.03 -1.75
N LYS A 85 -9.57 -19.10 -1.94
CA LYS A 85 -10.99 -19.05 -2.34
C LYS A 85 -11.87 -18.19 -1.43
N LYS A 86 -11.50 -18.07 -0.13
CA LYS A 86 -12.23 -17.22 0.81
C LYS A 86 -12.06 -15.75 0.45
N LEU A 87 -10.83 -15.33 0.14
CA LEU A 87 -10.52 -13.98 -0.31
C LEU A 87 -11.29 -13.62 -1.59
N TYR A 88 -11.20 -14.46 -2.61
CA TYR A 88 -11.85 -14.19 -3.89
C TYR A 88 -13.38 -14.18 -3.79
N LYS A 89 -13.97 -15.05 -2.97
CA LYS A 89 -15.40 -15.04 -2.70
C LYS A 89 -15.81 -13.73 -2.04
N GLU A 90 -15.04 -13.27 -1.06
CA GLU A 90 -15.31 -12.02 -0.37
C GLU A 90 -15.17 -10.82 -1.33
N LEU A 91 -14.07 -10.72 -2.05
CA LEU A 91 -13.85 -9.64 -3.02
C LEU A 91 -14.93 -9.59 -4.12
N LYS A 92 -15.35 -10.76 -4.65
CA LYS A 92 -16.45 -10.83 -5.61
C LYS A 92 -17.73 -10.22 -5.06
N SER A 93 -18.03 -10.42 -3.78
CA SER A 93 -19.24 -9.88 -3.14
C SER A 93 -19.22 -8.35 -2.97
N TRP A 94 -18.05 -7.72 -3.09
CA TRP A 94 -17.87 -6.28 -3.05
C TRP A 94 -18.01 -5.58 -4.40
N LEU A 95 -17.81 -6.32 -5.51
CA LEU A 95 -17.84 -5.73 -6.85
C LEU A 95 -19.13 -4.97 -7.11
N GLY A 96 -18.99 -3.76 -7.68
CA GLY A 96 -20.10 -2.87 -7.96
C GLY A 96 -20.64 -2.08 -6.76
N THR A 97 -20.10 -2.30 -5.54
CA THR A 97 -20.43 -1.42 -4.39
C THR A 97 -20.07 0.02 -4.73
N PRO A 98 -20.99 1.00 -4.64
CA PRO A 98 -20.71 2.39 -4.96
C PRO A 98 -19.59 2.98 -4.09
N TYR A 99 -18.87 3.97 -4.63
CA TYR A 99 -17.94 4.73 -3.81
C TYR A 99 -18.69 5.70 -2.88
N ALA A 100 -18.37 5.66 -1.59
CA ALA A 100 -18.87 6.62 -0.61
C ALA A 100 -17.74 6.92 0.39
N HIS A 101 -17.36 8.20 0.48
CA HIS A 101 -16.31 8.63 1.39
C HIS A 101 -16.65 8.31 2.85
N ALA A 102 -15.64 7.84 3.62
CA ALA A 102 -15.76 7.45 5.02
C ALA A 102 -16.80 6.33 5.29
N CYS A 103 -17.22 5.58 4.26
CA CYS A 103 -18.16 4.47 4.36
C CYS A 103 -17.44 3.11 4.20
N GLN A 104 -18.06 2.04 4.72
CA GLN A 104 -17.50 0.68 4.68
C GLN A 104 -18.60 -0.39 4.59
N ASN A 105 -19.73 -0.04 3.98
CA ASN A 105 -20.92 -0.90 3.92
C ASN A 105 -21.03 -1.58 2.54
N LYS A 106 -20.77 -2.87 2.48
CA LYS A 106 -20.88 -3.67 1.27
C LYS A 106 -22.25 -3.50 0.60
N GLY A 107 -22.24 -3.26 -0.71
CA GLY A 107 -23.45 -3.08 -1.52
C GLY A 107 -24.15 -1.71 -1.35
N VAL A 108 -23.80 -0.94 -0.31
CA VAL A 108 -24.38 0.38 -0.05
C VAL A 108 -23.41 1.50 -0.40
N GLY A 109 -22.16 1.41 0.09
CA GLY A 109 -21.11 2.37 -0.22
C GLY A 109 -19.85 2.10 0.58
N THR A 110 -18.70 2.37 -0.05
CA THR A 110 -17.39 2.21 0.59
C THR A 110 -16.35 3.13 -0.01
N ASP A 111 -15.31 3.48 0.77
CA ASP A 111 -14.08 4.01 0.23
C ASP A 111 -12.99 2.93 0.18
N CYS A 112 -11.80 3.29 -0.34
CA CYS A 112 -10.70 2.34 -0.57
C CYS A 112 -10.25 1.64 0.71
N SER A 113 -9.97 2.38 1.78
CA SER A 113 -9.53 1.81 3.06
C SER A 113 -10.65 1.11 3.82
N GLY A 114 -11.91 1.55 3.66
CA GLY A 114 -13.08 0.89 4.25
C GLY A 114 -13.28 -0.52 3.73
N MET A 115 -13.26 -0.69 2.40
CA MET A 115 -13.32 -2.01 1.78
C MET A 115 -12.17 -2.91 2.24
N VAL A 116 -10.93 -2.42 2.16
CA VAL A 116 -9.74 -3.21 2.54
C VAL A 116 -9.82 -3.67 3.99
N MET A 117 -10.19 -2.79 4.90
CA MET A 117 -10.32 -3.10 6.32
C MET A 117 -11.34 -4.20 6.58
N VAL A 118 -12.55 -4.11 5.99
CA VAL A 118 -13.60 -5.12 6.19
C VAL A 118 -13.21 -6.45 5.58
N VAL A 119 -12.66 -6.45 4.36
CA VAL A 119 -12.19 -7.69 3.71
C VAL A 119 -11.12 -8.38 4.56
N TYR A 120 -10.18 -7.63 5.12
CA TYR A 120 -9.14 -8.23 5.96
C TYR A 120 -9.66 -8.78 7.28
N GLU A 121 -10.62 -8.10 7.91
CA GLU A 121 -11.27 -8.61 9.11
C GLU A 121 -12.06 -9.89 8.83
N GLU A 122 -12.85 -9.92 7.75
CA GLU A 122 -13.67 -11.08 7.37
C GLU A 122 -12.84 -12.27 6.88
N VAL A 123 -11.79 -12.04 6.11
CA VAL A 123 -11.01 -13.14 5.50
C VAL A 123 -9.94 -13.67 6.44
N TYR A 124 -9.21 -12.77 7.11
CA TYR A 124 -8.01 -13.10 7.88
C TYR A 124 -8.17 -12.89 9.39
N GLY A 125 -9.25 -12.25 9.85
CA GLY A 125 -9.42 -11.86 11.26
C GLY A 125 -8.48 -10.75 11.72
N ILE A 126 -7.92 -9.97 10.77
CA ILE A 126 -6.94 -8.93 11.04
C ILE A 126 -7.60 -7.57 10.94
N LYS A 127 -7.51 -6.78 12.02
CA LYS A 127 -7.98 -5.39 12.05
C LYS A 127 -6.92 -4.45 11.51
N LEU A 128 -7.30 -3.65 10.52
CA LEU A 128 -6.44 -2.64 9.90
C LEU A 128 -6.87 -1.23 10.29
N ASN A 129 -5.96 -0.27 10.12
CA ASN A 129 -6.28 1.15 10.27
C ASN A 129 -7.31 1.60 9.23
N ARG A 130 -8.10 2.63 9.57
CA ARG A 130 -9.14 3.19 8.67
C ARG A 130 -8.58 4.17 7.62
N ASN A 131 -7.27 4.38 7.57
CA ASN A 131 -6.63 5.32 6.66
C ASN A 131 -5.54 4.60 5.85
N SER A 132 -5.50 4.78 4.52
CA SER A 132 -4.57 4.08 3.61
C SER A 132 -3.10 4.30 3.96
N ALA A 133 -2.68 5.52 4.31
CA ALA A 133 -1.30 5.78 4.70
C ALA A 133 -0.94 5.08 6.02
N LYS A 134 -1.86 5.09 7.01
CA LYS A 134 -1.66 4.38 8.28
C LYS A 134 -1.71 2.86 8.12
N ILE A 135 -2.47 2.33 7.17
CA ILE A 135 -2.42 0.89 6.85
C ILE A 135 -1.01 0.52 6.40
N LEU A 136 -0.43 1.29 5.47
CA LEU A 136 0.93 1.04 5.01
C LEU A 136 1.95 1.14 6.16
N GLU A 137 1.89 2.23 6.92
CA GLU A 137 2.88 2.56 7.96
C GLU A 137 2.85 1.61 9.16
N GLN A 138 1.65 1.23 9.62
CA GLN A 138 1.47 0.55 10.90
C GLN A 138 1.04 -0.92 10.77
N ASN A 139 0.41 -1.29 9.66
CA ASN A 139 -0.08 -2.65 9.48
C ASN A 139 0.75 -3.47 8.49
N CYS A 140 1.59 -2.86 7.65
CA CYS A 140 2.31 -3.56 6.61
C CYS A 140 3.83 -3.48 6.79
N ARG A 141 4.50 -4.50 6.27
CA ARG A 141 5.90 -4.37 5.82
C ARG A 141 5.90 -4.10 4.32
N VAL A 142 6.73 -3.17 3.87
CA VAL A 142 6.91 -2.91 2.44
C VAL A 142 7.58 -4.11 1.78
N ILE A 143 7.12 -4.45 0.58
CA ILE A 143 7.65 -5.55 -0.25
C ILE A 143 7.95 -5.04 -1.65
N ASP A 144 8.80 -5.77 -2.38
CA ASP A 144 9.05 -5.50 -3.79
C ASP A 144 7.86 -5.98 -4.65
N LEU A 145 7.72 -5.37 -5.83
CA LEU A 145 6.65 -5.73 -6.76
C LEU A 145 6.72 -7.19 -7.24
N ASP A 146 7.95 -7.71 -7.39
CA ASP A 146 8.18 -9.09 -7.81
C ASP A 146 7.80 -10.11 -6.72
N ASP A 147 7.67 -9.65 -5.47
CA ASP A 147 7.26 -10.45 -4.33
C ASP A 147 5.74 -10.43 -4.07
N LEU A 148 4.97 -9.69 -4.90
CA LEU A 148 3.52 -9.58 -4.75
C LEU A 148 2.83 -10.95 -4.80
N ARG A 149 1.95 -11.17 -3.84
CA ARG A 149 1.10 -12.36 -3.73
C ARG A 149 -0.34 -11.95 -3.50
N GLU A 150 -1.27 -12.84 -3.83
CA GLU A 150 -2.69 -12.60 -3.53
C GLU A 150 -2.90 -12.18 -2.07
N GLY A 151 -3.73 -11.19 -1.88
CA GLY A 151 -4.01 -10.59 -0.58
C GLY A 151 -3.06 -9.45 -0.19
N ASP A 152 -1.87 -9.31 -0.78
CA ASP A 152 -1.02 -8.15 -0.50
C ASP A 152 -1.73 -6.84 -0.88
N LEU A 153 -1.31 -5.74 -0.28
CA LEU A 153 -1.90 -4.43 -0.52
C LEU A 153 -1.03 -3.62 -1.50
N VAL A 154 -1.69 -2.89 -2.38
CA VAL A 154 -1.06 -1.96 -3.33
C VAL A 154 -1.50 -0.55 -3.01
N PHE A 155 -0.55 0.37 -2.92
CA PHE A 155 -0.77 1.74 -2.47
C PHE A 155 -0.41 2.74 -3.55
N PHE A 156 -1.17 3.83 -3.62
CA PHE A 156 -1.04 4.83 -4.66
C PHE A 156 -1.07 6.25 -4.10
N CYS A 157 -0.37 7.18 -4.78
CA CYS A 157 -0.40 8.61 -4.56
C CYS A 157 -1.29 9.26 -5.62
N THR A 158 -2.57 9.39 -5.37
CA THR A 158 -3.55 9.95 -6.32
C THR A 158 -3.83 11.44 -6.11
N SER A 159 -3.37 12.01 -4.99
CA SER A 159 -3.55 13.43 -4.63
C SER A 159 -2.44 14.35 -5.15
N GLY A 160 -1.38 13.82 -5.77
CA GLY A 160 -0.27 14.59 -6.31
C GLY A 160 0.72 15.17 -5.29
N ASP A 161 0.50 14.95 -4.00
CA ASP A 161 1.35 15.45 -2.90
C ASP A 161 2.42 14.45 -2.43
N GLY A 162 2.59 13.33 -3.17
CA GLY A 162 3.55 12.27 -2.86
C GLY A 162 3.15 11.36 -1.70
N ARG A 163 2.02 11.62 -1.04
CA ARG A 163 1.54 10.80 0.08
C ARG A 163 0.57 9.72 -0.38
N VAL A 164 0.58 8.59 0.31
CA VAL A 164 -0.39 7.52 0.08
C VAL A 164 -1.80 8.03 0.36
N SER A 165 -2.64 8.01 -0.67
CA SER A 165 -4.04 8.44 -0.63
C SER A 165 -5.03 7.36 -1.06
N HIS A 166 -4.54 6.25 -1.62
CA HIS A 166 -5.37 5.17 -2.12
C HIS A 166 -4.75 3.80 -1.85
N VAL A 167 -5.60 2.76 -1.73
CA VAL A 167 -5.20 1.38 -1.46
C VAL A 167 -6.13 0.39 -2.16
N GLY A 168 -5.56 -0.74 -2.61
CA GLY A 168 -6.29 -1.87 -3.14
C GLY A 168 -5.69 -3.19 -2.67
N ILE A 169 -6.41 -4.30 -2.91
CA ILE A 169 -5.99 -5.66 -2.60
C ILE A 169 -5.52 -6.33 -3.88
N TYR A 170 -4.26 -6.75 -3.91
CA TYR A 170 -3.69 -7.46 -5.04
C TYR A 170 -4.28 -8.88 -5.15
N LEU A 171 -4.57 -9.28 -6.37
CA LEU A 171 -5.04 -10.63 -6.71
C LEU A 171 -3.89 -11.47 -7.23
N LYS A 172 -3.72 -11.47 -8.53
CA LYS A 172 -2.63 -12.06 -9.31
C LYS A 172 -2.62 -11.47 -10.72
N GLU A 173 -1.59 -11.79 -11.52
CA GLU A 173 -1.51 -11.35 -12.91
C GLU A 173 -1.62 -9.83 -13.09
N ASN A 174 -1.04 -9.07 -12.14
CA ASN A 174 -1.12 -7.60 -12.01
C ASN A 174 -2.52 -7.04 -11.73
N LYS A 175 -3.52 -7.87 -11.48
CA LYS A 175 -4.89 -7.44 -11.14
C LYS A 175 -5.00 -7.11 -9.66
N PHE A 176 -5.82 -6.10 -9.33
CA PHE A 176 -6.15 -5.73 -7.96
C PHE A 176 -7.58 -5.22 -7.86
N VAL A 177 -8.20 -5.39 -6.69
CA VAL A 177 -9.53 -4.85 -6.39
C VAL A 177 -9.38 -3.61 -5.52
N HIS A 178 -10.13 -2.57 -5.87
CA HIS A 178 -10.17 -1.33 -5.10
C HIS A 178 -11.52 -0.61 -5.24
N ALA A 179 -11.80 0.36 -4.36
CA ALA A 179 -12.95 1.25 -4.52
C ALA A 179 -12.53 2.49 -5.32
N SER A 180 -12.85 2.49 -6.62
CA SER A 180 -12.66 3.63 -7.51
C SER A 180 -13.67 4.73 -7.18
N SER A 181 -13.23 5.99 -7.08
CA SER A 181 -14.13 7.12 -6.78
C SER A 181 -15.20 7.35 -7.85
N SER A 182 -14.95 6.91 -9.09
CA SER A 182 -15.88 7.10 -10.23
C SER A 182 -16.66 5.84 -10.61
N ARG A 183 -16.17 4.63 -10.24
CA ARG A 183 -16.74 3.36 -10.71
C ARG A 183 -17.19 2.43 -9.57
N GLY A 184 -16.97 2.83 -8.32
CA GLY A 184 -17.16 1.95 -7.17
C GLY A 184 -16.13 0.85 -7.09
N VAL A 185 -16.46 -0.29 -6.48
CA VAL A 185 -15.53 -1.42 -6.32
C VAL A 185 -15.38 -2.17 -7.63
N VAL A 186 -14.16 -2.18 -8.15
CA VAL A 186 -13.79 -2.77 -9.45
C VAL A 186 -12.45 -3.50 -9.38
N VAL A 187 -12.20 -4.31 -10.41
CA VAL A 187 -10.87 -4.89 -10.69
C VAL A 187 -10.18 -4.02 -11.71
N ASP A 188 -8.92 -3.68 -11.46
CA ASP A 188 -8.05 -2.98 -12.39
C ASP A 188 -6.69 -3.67 -12.49
N ASP A 189 -5.86 -3.23 -13.43
CA ASP A 189 -4.54 -3.77 -13.71
C ASP A 189 -3.46 -2.74 -13.37
N LEU A 190 -2.44 -3.14 -12.62
CA LEU A 190 -1.30 -2.29 -12.23
C LEU A 190 -0.51 -1.75 -13.42
N ARG A 191 -0.61 -2.40 -14.58
CA ARG A 191 0.06 -2.00 -15.83
C ARG A 191 -0.66 -0.86 -16.54
N GLN A 192 -1.92 -0.56 -16.22
CA GLN A 192 -2.61 0.60 -16.77
C GLN A 192 -1.84 1.87 -16.41
N ASN A 193 -1.69 2.76 -17.41
CA ASN A 193 -0.84 3.96 -17.28
C ASN A 193 -1.16 4.79 -16.02
N TYR A 194 -2.44 4.96 -15.69
CA TYR A 194 -2.85 5.69 -14.49
C TYR A 194 -2.27 5.05 -13.21
N TYR A 195 -2.46 3.74 -13.01
CA TYR A 195 -1.98 3.06 -11.80
C TYR A 195 -0.47 2.90 -11.78
N ALA A 196 0.14 2.64 -12.93
CA ALA A 196 1.60 2.56 -13.06
C ALA A 196 2.28 3.89 -12.67
N THR A 197 1.68 5.03 -13.06
CA THR A 197 2.21 6.36 -12.75
C THR A 197 1.99 6.76 -11.28
N HIS A 198 0.85 6.37 -10.69
CA HIS A 198 0.51 6.74 -9.32
C HIS A 198 0.90 5.69 -8.27
N PHE A 199 1.49 4.57 -8.69
CA PHE A 199 1.91 3.51 -7.77
C PHE A 199 2.96 4.01 -6.79
N HIS A 200 2.69 3.84 -5.49
CA HIS A 200 3.61 4.22 -4.42
C HIS A 200 4.43 3.02 -3.93
N SER A 201 3.77 1.97 -3.46
CA SER A 201 4.43 0.81 -2.88
C SER A 201 3.49 -0.39 -2.80
N ALA A 202 4.07 -1.57 -2.60
CA ALA A 202 3.35 -2.76 -2.19
C ALA A 202 3.64 -3.06 -0.71
N GLY A 203 2.66 -3.62 -0.01
CA GLY A 203 2.79 -3.96 1.40
C GLY A 203 2.13 -5.29 1.74
N ARG A 204 2.83 -6.11 2.50
CA ARG A 204 2.27 -7.33 3.09
C ARG A 204 1.85 -7.06 4.51
N VAL A 205 0.58 -7.33 4.82
CA VAL A 205 0.06 -7.14 6.17
C VAL A 205 0.79 -8.05 7.15
N ASN A 206 1.21 -7.49 8.27
CA ASN A 206 1.85 -8.25 9.34
C ASN A 206 0.84 -9.22 9.96
N SER A 207 1.18 -10.51 10.00
CA SER A 207 0.37 -11.48 10.76
C SER A 207 0.47 -11.12 12.24
N ASN A 208 -0.69 -10.95 12.90
CA ASN A 208 -0.70 -10.91 14.36
C ASN A 208 -0.15 -12.26 14.86
N LYS A 209 0.99 -12.22 15.53
CA LYS A 209 1.48 -13.36 16.30
C LYS A 209 0.72 -13.47 17.60
#